data_dcae32597a3d24d537ba2011b9dc8cb9
#
_entry.id   dcae32597a3d24d537ba2011b9dc8cb9
#
_cell.length_a   1.000
_cell.length_b   1.000
_cell.length_c   1.000
_cell.angle_alpha   90.00
_cell.angle_beta   90.00
_cell.angle_gamma   90.00
#
_symmetry.space_group_name_H-M   'P 1'
#
loop_
_entity.id
_entity.type
_entity.pdbx_description
1 polymer ?
#
loop_
_entity_poly.entity_id
_entity_poly.type
_entity_poly.pdbx_seq_one_letter_code
_entity_poly.pdbx_strand_id
1 'polypeptide(L)'
;MFRSQFALSLSLYKIGCTSDIEARLQPDLHITLNISNYMNINIKDCKEEFIELLRSTEREGVEDVIEGLEEMGFFTAPASAGHQLNTEGGLVLHSINTCKAALAVWEGMKKIEPTLEKEVERDSVIIASLLHDVCKADIYQRTVKKKKNALGIWEDNEGYKVSYKNFPMGHGEKSVILLLCNGIEMTDAEMLAIRWHMGAWGINMNSYEDQRCYDTAKMLYPLVTIIQT
;
A
#
# COMPACT_ATOMS: atom_id res chain seq x y z
N MET A 1 7.50 40.36 -7.78
CA MET A 1 7.83 40.40 -9.20
C MET A 1 8.36 39.03 -9.63
N PHE A 2 7.56 37.92 -9.49
CA PHE A 2 7.85 36.57 -9.96
C PHE A 2 6.52 35.83 -10.16
N ARG A 3 5.79 36.21 -11.23
CA ARG A 3 4.58 35.50 -11.68
C ARG A 3 4.51 35.60 -13.21
N SER A 4 5.40 34.93 -13.93
CA SER A 4 5.23 34.84 -15.40
C SER A 4 6.13 33.84 -16.10
N GLN A 5 6.42 32.67 -15.53
CA GLN A 5 7.17 31.65 -16.27
C GLN A 5 6.56 30.22 -16.23
N PHE A 6 5.37 30.04 -15.70
CA PHE A 6 4.71 28.72 -15.71
C PHE A 6 3.56 28.55 -16.71
N ALA A 7 3.32 29.54 -17.57
CA ALA A 7 2.21 29.53 -18.54
C ALA A 7 2.59 29.19 -19.98
N LEU A 8 3.86 28.90 -20.29
CA LEU A 8 4.34 28.70 -21.67
C LEU A 8 4.69 27.23 -22.01
N SER A 9 4.51 26.26 -21.10
CA SER A 9 4.82 24.85 -21.39
C SER A 9 3.63 24.00 -21.84
N LEU A 10 2.42 24.49 -21.80
CA LEU A 10 1.20 23.72 -22.15
C LEU A 10 0.63 24.01 -23.55
N SER A 11 1.27 24.86 -24.35
CA SER A 11 0.75 25.27 -25.67
C SER A 11 1.45 24.61 -26.87
N LEU A 12 2.46 23.76 -26.68
CA LEU A 12 3.22 23.15 -27.79
C LEU A 12 2.92 21.65 -28.01
N TYR A 13 1.94 21.08 -27.32
CA TYR A 13 1.55 19.66 -27.52
C TYR A 13 0.23 19.50 -28.33
N LYS A 14 -0.17 20.48 -29.08
CA LYS A 14 -1.40 20.44 -29.91
C LYS A 14 -1.15 20.63 -31.41
N ILE A 15 -0.05 20.13 -31.94
CA ILE A 15 0.10 20.05 -33.40
C ILE A 15 0.73 18.72 -33.75
N GLY A 16 -0.08 17.80 -34.30
CA GLY A 16 0.38 16.63 -35.02
C GLY A 16 0.07 15.27 -34.42
N CYS A 17 -1.18 14.98 -34.13
CA CYS A 17 -1.65 13.61 -34.06
C CYS A 17 -2.50 13.32 -35.31
N THR A 18 -1.85 12.78 -36.33
CA THR A 18 -2.52 12.30 -37.54
C THR A 18 -3.24 10.98 -37.22
N SER A 19 -4.39 10.80 -37.88
CA SER A 19 -5.35 9.71 -37.81
C SER A 19 -4.83 8.28 -37.97
N ASP A 20 -3.51 8.06 -38.02
CA ASP A 20 -2.92 6.75 -38.30
C ASP A 20 -2.39 6.01 -37.04
N ILE A 21 -2.47 6.63 -35.85
CA ILE A 21 -2.10 5.95 -34.59
C ILE A 21 -3.30 5.25 -33.97
N GLU A 22 -4.52 5.72 -34.21
CA GLU A 22 -5.74 5.06 -33.69
C GLU A 22 -6.05 3.72 -34.37
N ALA A 23 -5.52 3.47 -35.57
CA ALA A 23 -5.78 2.23 -36.33
C ALA A 23 -4.88 1.04 -35.96
N ARG A 24 -3.91 1.20 -35.03
CA ARG A 24 -2.98 0.13 -34.63
C ARG A 24 -3.09 -0.32 -33.18
N LEU A 25 -3.98 0.26 -32.41
CA LEU A 25 -4.34 -0.29 -31.10
C LEU A 25 -5.47 -1.29 -31.33
N GLN A 26 -5.11 -2.57 -31.41
CA GLN A 26 -6.09 -3.66 -31.46
C GLN A 26 -7.00 -3.57 -30.23
N PRO A 27 -8.32 -3.81 -30.38
CA PRO A 27 -9.30 -3.64 -29.31
C PRO A 27 -9.30 -4.75 -28.24
N ASP A 28 -8.23 -5.52 -28.10
CA ASP A 28 -8.19 -6.70 -27.24
C ASP A 28 -7.52 -6.50 -25.87
N LEU A 29 -7.17 -5.27 -25.52
CA LEU A 29 -6.80 -4.96 -24.13
C LEU A 29 -7.95 -4.26 -23.39
N HIS A 30 -9.14 -4.87 -23.42
CA HIS A 30 -10.10 -4.68 -22.34
C HIS A 30 -9.51 -5.35 -21.09
N ILE A 31 -8.62 -4.63 -20.41
CA ILE A 31 -8.47 -4.79 -18.97
C ILE A 31 -9.78 -4.26 -18.38
N THR A 32 -10.83 -5.03 -18.53
CA THR A 32 -11.97 -4.97 -17.63
C THR A 32 -11.39 -5.48 -16.32
N LEU A 33 -10.89 -4.56 -15.49
CA LEU A 33 -10.68 -4.83 -14.08
C LEU A 33 -12.04 -5.34 -13.60
N ASN A 34 -12.12 -6.64 -13.47
CA ASN A 34 -13.35 -7.35 -13.17
C ASN A 34 -13.64 -7.06 -11.69
N ILE A 35 -14.31 -5.91 -11.45
CA ILE A 35 -14.72 -5.45 -10.11
C ILE A 35 -15.56 -6.56 -9.44
N SER A 36 -16.19 -7.47 -10.21
CA SER A 36 -16.89 -8.62 -9.66
C SER A 36 -15.99 -9.64 -8.97
N ASN A 37 -14.69 -9.71 -9.28
CA ASN A 37 -13.76 -10.63 -8.60
C ASN A 37 -13.40 -10.18 -7.17
N TYR A 38 -13.70 -8.94 -6.79
CA TYR A 38 -13.51 -8.48 -5.41
C TYR A 38 -14.68 -8.84 -4.48
N MET A 39 -15.74 -9.45 -5.00
CA MET A 39 -16.95 -9.77 -4.22
C MET A 39 -16.82 -11.05 -3.38
N ASN A 40 -15.81 -11.91 -3.63
CA ASN A 40 -15.56 -13.13 -2.85
C ASN A 40 -14.06 -13.32 -2.63
N ILE A 41 -13.52 -12.59 -1.64
CA ILE A 41 -12.15 -12.82 -1.20
C ILE A 41 -12.10 -14.17 -0.50
N ASN A 42 -11.32 -15.12 -1.03
CA ASN A 42 -11.00 -16.34 -0.30
C ASN A 42 -9.93 -16.01 0.75
N ILE A 43 -10.38 -15.67 1.95
CA ILE A 43 -9.50 -15.26 3.05
C ILE A 43 -8.48 -16.34 3.39
N LYS A 44 -8.88 -17.62 3.29
CA LYS A 44 -7.99 -18.75 3.59
C LYS A 44 -6.81 -18.78 2.62
N ASP A 45 -7.08 -18.71 1.31
CA ASP A 45 -6.04 -18.75 0.28
C ASP A 45 -5.13 -17.51 0.39
N CYS A 46 -5.71 -16.32 0.63
CA CYS A 46 -4.94 -15.11 0.86
C CYS A 46 -4.04 -15.22 2.09
N LYS A 47 -4.55 -15.76 3.20
CA LYS A 47 -3.75 -15.97 4.40
C LYS A 47 -2.60 -16.94 4.15
N GLU A 48 -2.87 -18.06 3.48
CA GLU A 48 -1.84 -19.04 3.13
C GLU A 48 -0.76 -18.42 2.24
N GLU A 49 -1.14 -17.69 1.18
CA GLU A 49 -0.18 -16.99 0.30
C GLU A 49 0.65 -15.95 1.06
N PHE A 50 0.02 -15.13 1.92
CA PHE A 50 0.71 -14.13 2.72
C PHE A 50 1.76 -14.75 3.64
N ILE A 51 1.37 -15.82 4.37
CA ILE A 51 2.25 -16.51 5.30
C ILE A 51 3.41 -17.18 4.54
N GLU A 52 3.14 -17.81 3.41
CA GLU A 52 4.15 -18.45 2.57
C GLU A 52 5.19 -17.43 2.05
N LEU A 53 4.72 -16.28 1.55
CA LEU A 53 5.60 -15.18 1.14
C LEU A 53 6.45 -14.65 2.30
N LEU A 54 5.84 -14.42 3.46
CA LEU A 54 6.57 -13.89 4.62
C LEU A 54 7.61 -14.89 5.14
N ARG A 55 7.26 -16.18 5.24
CA ARG A 55 8.18 -17.26 5.63
C ARG A 55 9.33 -17.44 4.64
N SER A 56 9.10 -17.16 3.35
CA SER A 56 10.14 -17.27 2.32
C SER A 56 11.33 -16.32 2.55
N THR A 57 11.18 -15.32 3.41
CA THR A 57 12.25 -14.37 3.76
C THR A 57 13.21 -14.93 4.84
N GLU A 58 12.82 -16.01 5.49
CA GLU A 58 13.60 -16.63 6.59
C GLU A 58 14.03 -15.64 7.69
N ARG A 59 13.32 -14.49 7.79
CA ARG A 59 13.65 -13.41 8.73
C ARG A 59 13.36 -13.85 10.17
N GLU A 60 14.26 -13.51 11.10
CA GLU A 60 14.06 -13.73 12.53
C GLU A 60 12.81 -12.96 13.03
N GLY A 61 11.97 -13.62 13.83
CA GLY A 61 10.73 -13.07 14.37
C GLY A 61 9.51 -13.20 13.43
N VAL A 62 9.61 -13.84 12.26
CA VAL A 62 8.49 -14.02 11.34
C VAL A 62 7.32 -14.76 11.98
N GLU A 63 7.59 -15.83 12.74
CA GLU A 63 6.51 -16.62 13.36
C GLU A 63 5.80 -15.80 14.46
N ASP A 64 6.53 -15.03 15.25
CA ASP A 64 5.96 -14.15 16.28
C ASP A 64 5.08 -13.07 15.66
N VAL A 65 5.51 -12.51 14.52
CA VAL A 65 4.68 -11.56 13.75
C VAL A 65 3.42 -12.22 13.22
N ILE A 66 3.49 -13.43 12.65
CA ILE A 66 2.31 -14.14 12.15
C ILE A 66 1.31 -14.36 13.30
N GLU A 67 1.77 -14.81 14.47
CA GLU A 67 0.91 -14.97 15.65
C GLU A 67 0.27 -13.64 16.07
N GLY A 68 1.05 -12.57 16.18
CA GLY A 68 0.55 -11.24 16.50
C GLY A 68 -0.44 -10.69 15.48
N LEU A 69 -0.25 -10.95 14.19
CA LEU A 69 -1.19 -10.59 13.13
C LEU A 69 -2.53 -11.34 13.26
N GLU A 70 -2.50 -12.61 13.65
CA GLU A 70 -3.70 -13.39 13.93
C GLU A 70 -4.45 -12.83 15.14
N GLU A 71 -3.78 -12.57 16.23
CA GLU A 71 -4.36 -12.00 17.45
C GLU A 71 -5.01 -10.63 17.21
N MET A 72 -4.38 -9.79 16.38
CA MET A 72 -4.94 -8.48 15.99
C MET A 72 -6.10 -8.59 15.00
N GLY A 73 -6.37 -9.76 14.41
CA GLY A 73 -7.40 -9.95 13.40
C GLY A 73 -7.04 -9.39 12.02
N PHE A 74 -5.75 -9.27 11.70
CA PHE A 74 -5.24 -8.73 10.43
C PHE A 74 -5.86 -9.42 9.20
N PHE A 75 -5.96 -10.74 9.21
CA PHE A 75 -6.45 -11.52 8.08
C PHE A 75 -7.94 -11.34 7.78
N THR A 76 -8.71 -10.81 8.72
CA THR A 76 -10.14 -10.50 8.56
C THR A 76 -10.43 -9.00 8.49
N ALA A 77 -9.44 -8.16 8.73
CA ALA A 77 -9.59 -6.71 8.71
C ALA A 77 -9.83 -6.18 7.29
N PRO A 78 -10.54 -5.04 7.13
CA PRO A 78 -10.67 -4.35 5.87
C PRO A 78 -9.42 -3.50 5.57
N ALA A 79 -9.13 -3.25 4.30
CA ALA A 79 -8.05 -2.33 3.92
C ALA A 79 -8.44 -0.85 4.08
N SER A 80 -9.75 -0.55 4.13
CA SER A 80 -10.26 0.82 4.26
C SER A 80 -11.63 0.86 4.95
N ALA A 81 -12.04 2.03 5.43
CA ALA A 81 -13.37 2.22 6.03
C ALA A 81 -14.47 2.59 5.00
N GLY A 82 -14.14 2.93 3.77
CA GLY A 82 -15.13 3.40 2.80
C GLY A 82 -14.65 3.47 1.36
N HIS A 83 -13.47 2.96 1.08
CA HIS A 83 -12.88 2.90 -0.27
C HIS A 83 -12.77 1.44 -0.74
N GLN A 84 -11.82 1.16 -1.63
CA GLN A 84 -11.58 -0.20 -2.11
C GLN A 84 -11.23 -1.16 -0.98
N LEU A 85 -11.63 -2.42 -1.11
CA LEU A 85 -11.35 -3.49 -0.15
C LEU A 85 -11.85 -3.17 1.28
N ASN A 86 -12.98 -2.46 1.39
CA ASN A 86 -13.66 -2.20 2.67
C ASN A 86 -14.52 -3.39 3.14
N THR A 87 -14.06 -4.59 2.88
CA THR A 87 -14.69 -5.86 3.19
C THR A 87 -13.81 -6.71 4.08
N GLU A 88 -14.37 -7.75 4.67
CA GLU A 88 -13.61 -8.75 5.41
C GLU A 88 -12.52 -9.37 4.53
N GLY A 89 -11.29 -9.50 5.07
CA GLY A 89 -10.12 -9.97 4.32
C GLY A 89 -9.52 -8.96 3.33
N GLY A 90 -10.06 -7.74 3.28
CA GLY A 90 -9.58 -6.70 2.37
C GLY A 90 -8.12 -6.32 2.63
N LEU A 91 -7.70 -6.31 3.91
CA LEU A 91 -6.34 -5.92 4.29
C LEU A 91 -5.28 -6.93 3.81
N VAL A 92 -5.50 -8.22 4.04
CA VAL A 92 -4.55 -9.25 3.57
C VAL A 92 -4.44 -9.27 2.04
N LEU A 93 -5.57 -9.14 1.33
CA LEU A 93 -5.55 -9.05 -0.14
C LEU A 93 -4.82 -7.79 -0.62
N HIS A 94 -5.03 -6.64 0.04
CA HIS A 94 -4.28 -5.42 -0.24
C HIS A 94 -2.78 -5.62 -0.10
N SER A 95 -2.34 -6.19 1.02
CA SER A 95 -0.92 -6.45 1.29
C SER A 95 -0.28 -7.36 0.24
N ILE A 96 -0.96 -8.44 -0.16
CA ILE A 96 -0.47 -9.34 -1.23
C ILE A 96 -0.37 -8.60 -2.56
N ASN A 97 -1.39 -7.83 -2.94
CA ASN A 97 -1.37 -7.07 -4.19
C ASN A 97 -0.25 -6.02 -4.21
N THR A 98 -0.03 -5.33 -3.09
CA THR A 98 1.08 -4.40 -2.92
C THR A 98 2.42 -5.12 -3.06
N CYS A 99 2.57 -6.30 -2.45
CA CYS A 99 3.79 -7.09 -2.56
C CYS A 99 4.07 -7.52 -4.01
N LYS A 100 3.07 -8.03 -4.72
CA LYS A 100 3.19 -8.40 -6.13
C LYS A 100 3.57 -7.20 -7.00
N ALA A 101 2.97 -6.04 -6.77
CA ALA A 101 3.29 -4.81 -7.49
C ALA A 101 4.72 -4.33 -7.18
N ALA A 102 5.11 -4.28 -5.92
CA ALA A 102 6.44 -3.86 -5.49
C ALA A 102 7.54 -4.77 -6.06
N LEU A 103 7.34 -6.09 -6.05
CA LEU A 103 8.25 -7.05 -6.66
C LEU A 103 8.37 -6.83 -8.18
N ALA A 104 7.26 -6.57 -8.87
CA ALA A 104 7.28 -6.29 -10.31
C ALA A 104 8.03 -5.00 -10.63
N VAL A 105 7.86 -3.95 -9.83
CA VAL A 105 8.61 -2.68 -9.95
C VAL A 105 10.09 -2.91 -9.70
N TRP A 106 10.44 -3.58 -8.61
CA TRP A 106 11.83 -3.90 -8.28
C TRP A 106 12.53 -4.69 -9.40
N GLU A 107 11.89 -5.75 -9.91
CA GLU A 107 12.41 -6.52 -11.06
C GLU A 107 12.54 -5.67 -12.33
N GLY A 108 11.60 -4.75 -12.56
CA GLY A 108 11.68 -3.80 -13.68
C GLY A 108 12.85 -2.83 -13.54
N MET A 109 13.05 -2.29 -12.33
CA MET A 109 14.16 -1.37 -12.03
C MET A 109 15.53 -2.04 -12.14
N LYS A 110 15.68 -3.28 -11.67
CA LYS A 110 16.94 -4.05 -11.81
C LYS A 110 17.38 -4.25 -13.27
N LYS A 111 16.43 -4.32 -14.20
CA LYS A 111 16.78 -4.42 -15.64
C LYS A 111 17.39 -3.14 -16.19
N ILE A 112 17.08 -1.99 -15.58
CA ILE A 112 17.60 -0.67 -15.96
C ILE A 112 18.89 -0.38 -15.19
N GLU A 113 18.90 -0.66 -13.89
CA GLU A 113 20.01 -0.42 -12.97
C GLU A 113 20.35 -1.70 -12.19
N PRO A 114 21.25 -2.56 -12.71
CA PRO A 114 21.58 -3.84 -12.06
C PRO A 114 22.22 -3.72 -10.68
N THR A 115 22.80 -2.57 -10.32
CA THR A 115 23.39 -2.37 -8.99
C THR A 115 22.35 -2.31 -7.90
N LEU A 116 21.08 -2.04 -8.25
CA LEU A 116 19.95 -2.00 -7.31
C LEU A 116 19.80 -3.30 -6.51
N GLU A 117 20.14 -4.45 -7.10
CA GLU A 117 20.06 -5.75 -6.41
C GLU A 117 20.99 -5.85 -5.18
N LYS A 118 22.06 -5.04 -5.16
CA LYS A 118 22.97 -4.95 -4.01
C LYS A 118 22.48 -3.99 -2.93
N GLU A 119 21.60 -3.06 -3.29
CA GLU A 119 21.07 -2.03 -2.40
C GLU A 119 19.71 -2.42 -1.82
N VAL A 120 18.93 -3.23 -2.54
CA VAL A 120 17.59 -3.65 -2.15
C VAL A 120 17.45 -5.16 -2.37
N GLU A 121 17.39 -5.88 -1.27
CA GLU A 121 17.17 -7.33 -1.28
C GLU A 121 15.69 -7.64 -1.56
N ARG A 122 15.42 -8.78 -2.22
CA ARG A 122 14.07 -9.26 -2.49
C ARG A 122 13.25 -9.41 -1.21
N ASP A 123 13.86 -9.91 -0.16
CA ASP A 123 13.21 -10.17 1.12
C ASP A 123 12.77 -8.87 1.80
N SER A 124 13.58 -7.80 1.68
CA SER A 124 13.19 -6.47 2.15
C SER A 124 11.99 -5.91 1.40
N VAL A 125 11.87 -6.18 0.09
CA VAL A 125 10.68 -5.79 -0.68
C VAL A 125 9.45 -6.54 -0.17
N ILE A 126 9.56 -7.85 0.09
CA ILE A 126 8.46 -8.67 0.63
C ILE A 126 8.04 -8.17 2.02
N ILE A 127 8.99 -8.04 2.94
CA ILE A 127 8.72 -7.62 4.32
C ILE A 127 8.04 -6.25 4.33
N ALA A 128 8.65 -5.26 3.68
CA ALA A 128 8.10 -3.90 3.70
C ALA A 128 6.73 -3.82 3.05
N SER A 129 6.49 -4.51 1.92
CA SER A 129 5.22 -4.45 1.22
C SER A 129 4.10 -5.26 1.87
N LEU A 130 4.38 -6.43 2.45
CA LEU A 130 3.36 -7.20 3.16
C LEU A 130 2.94 -6.53 4.47
N LEU A 131 3.87 -5.88 5.15
CA LEU A 131 3.68 -5.42 6.52
C LEU A 131 3.45 -3.91 6.66
N HIS A 132 3.42 -3.13 5.54
CA HIS A 132 3.32 -1.66 5.59
C HIS A 132 2.09 -1.14 6.35
N ASP A 133 1.01 -1.88 6.31
CA ASP A 133 -0.32 -1.46 6.76
C ASP A 133 -0.84 -2.27 7.96
N VAL A 134 0.00 -2.96 8.72
CA VAL A 134 -0.44 -3.82 9.85
C VAL A 134 -1.26 -3.05 10.88
N CYS A 135 -1.03 -1.76 11.05
CA CYS A 135 -1.79 -0.91 11.97
C CYS A 135 -3.29 -0.83 11.62
N LYS A 136 -3.68 -1.12 10.37
CA LYS A 136 -5.08 -1.11 9.92
C LYS A 136 -5.92 -2.19 10.59
N ALA A 137 -5.33 -3.30 11.03
CA ALA A 137 -6.02 -4.32 11.81
C ALA A 137 -6.61 -3.77 13.12
N ASP A 138 -5.98 -2.78 13.71
CA ASP A 138 -6.38 -2.19 15.00
C ASP A 138 -7.26 -0.94 14.88
N ILE A 139 -7.21 -0.23 13.74
CA ILE A 139 -7.92 1.06 13.61
C ILE A 139 -9.30 0.95 12.97
N TYR A 140 -9.68 -0.16 12.36
CA TYR A 140 -10.99 -0.31 11.76
C TYR A 140 -11.93 -1.14 12.63
N GLN A 141 -13.08 -0.56 12.97
CA GLN A 141 -14.12 -1.20 13.78
C GLN A 141 -15.40 -1.37 12.96
N ARG A 142 -16.01 -2.55 13.02
CA ARG A 142 -17.32 -2.81 12.42
C ARG A 142 -18.36 -1.84 12.98
N THR A 143 -19.25 -1.35 12.11
CA THR A 143 -20.34 -0.45 12.46
C THR A 143 -21.50 -0.62 11.49
N VAL A 144 -22.69 -0.27 11.93
CA VAL A 144 -23.88 -0.16 11.07
C VAL A 144 -24.07 1.31 10.72
N LYS A 145 -24.13 1.61 9.43
CA LYS A 145 -24.40 2.96 8.90
C LYS A 145 -25.75 2.93 8.18
N LYS A 146 -26.53 3.98 8.31
CA LYS A 146 -27.76 4.13 7.52
C LYS A 146 -27.41 4.68 6.15
N LYS A 147 -27.86 4.03 5.09
CA LYS A 147 -27.68 4.43 3.69
C LYS A 147 -29.04 4.38 2.98
N LYS A 148 -29.30 5.33 2.09
CA LYS A 148 -30.47 5.27 1.21
C LYS A 148 -30.22 4.28 0.08
N ASN A 149 -31.16 3.36 -0.12
CA ASN A 149 -31.17 2.50 -1.31
C ASN A 149 -31.60 3.26 -2.57
N ALA A 150 -31.66 2.57 -3.71
CA ALA A 150 -32.04 3.17 -5.00
C ALA A 150 -33.47 3.76 -5.00
N LEU A 151 -34.33 3.33 -4.07
CA LEU A 151 -35.71 3.83 -3.88
C LEU A 151 -35.80 4.99 -2.87
N GLY A 152 -34.66 5.45 -2.32
CA GLY A 152 -34.61 6.51 -1.33
C GLY A 152 -34.97 6.08 0.09
N ILE A 153 -35.15 4.78 0.34
CA ILE A 153 -35.48 4.21 1.65
C ILE A 153 -34.18 4.03 2.45
N TRP A 154 -34.23 4.38 3.74
CA TRP A 154 -33.10 4.18 4.64
C TRP A 154 -33.00 2.71 5.04
N GLU A 155 -31.84 2.12 4.79
CA GLU A 155 -31.50 0.75 5.15
C GLU A 155 -30.23 0.73 6.00
N ASP A 156 -30.14 -0.27 6.87
CA ASP A 156 -28.92 -0.53 7.63
C ASP A 156 -27.89 -1.15 6.69
N ASN A 157 -26.71 -0.54 6.65
CA ASN A 157 -25.58 -0.99 5.83
C ASN A 157 -24.39 -1.25 6.75
N GLU A 158 -23.96 -2.49 6.80
CA GLU A 158 -22.74 -2.83 7.51
C GLU A 158 -21.52 -2.16 6.88
N GLY A 159 -20.55 -1.81 7.69
CA GLY A 159 -19.34 -1.18 7.23
C GLY A 159 -18.34 -0.97 8.36
N TYR A 160 -17.36 -0.14 8.10
CA TYR A 160 -16.30 0.11 9.06
C TYR A 160 -16.20 1.61 9.37
N LYS A 161 -15.76 1.92 10.57
CA LYS A 161 -15.37 3.26 11.01
C LYS A 161 -13.95 3.26 11.53
N VAL A 162 -13.28 4.38 11.39
CA VAL A 162 -11.94 4.58 11.96
C VAL A 162 -12.04 4.85 13.45
N SER A 163 -11.18 4.22 14.24
CA SER A 163 -11.06 4.42 15.68
C SER A 163 -9.59 4.45 16.08
N TYR A 164 -9.15 5.55 16.63
CA TYR A 164 -7.79 5.74 17.15
C TYR A 164 -7.72 5.58 18.68
N LYS A 165 -8.60 4.73 19.26
CA LYS A 165 -8.64 4.55 20.72
C LYS A 165 -7.42 3.80 21.28
N ASN A 166 -6.90 2.87 20.48
CA ASN A 166 -5.76 2.06 20.87
C ASN A 166 -4.49 2.64 20.24
N PHE A 167 -3.51 2.96 21.07
CA PHE A 167 -2.21 3.44 20.64
C PHE A 167 -2.30 4.48 19.50
N PRO A 168 -2.78 5.72 19.82
CA PRO A 168 -3.04 6.75 18.83
C PRO A 168 -1.74 7.34 18.29
N MET A 169 -1.28 6.84 17.17
CA MET A 169 -0.04 7.21 16.50
C MET A 169 -0.25 7.30 14.99
N GLY A 170 0.65 7.97 14.29
CA GLY A 170 0.64 8.06 12.83
C GLY A 170 0.70 6.68 12.18
N HIS A 171 0.14 6.61 11.00
CA HIS A 171 -0.13 5.35 10.29
C HIS A 171 1.13 4.50 10.08
N GLY A 172 2.15 5.07 9.44
CA GLY A 172 3.38 4.34 9.18
C GLY A 172 4.18 4.04 10.45
N GLU A 173 4.26 5.00 11.38
CA GLU A 173 4.96 4.81 12.65
C GLU A 173 4.34 3.71 13.48
N LYS A 174 3.01 3.66 13.54
CA LYS A 174 2.28 2.63 14.28
C LYS A 174 2.59 1.25 13.71
N SER A 175 2.62 1.09 12.38
CA SER A 175 2.96 -0.19 11.75
C SER A 175 4.36 -0.65 12.15
N VAL A 176 5.37 0.23 12.05
CA VAL A 176 6.76 -0.10 12.45
C VAL A 176 6.83 -0.52 13.91
N ILE A 177 6.21 0.23 14.82
CA ILE A 177 6.27 -0.07 16.25
C ILE A 177 5.57 -1.39 16.58
N LEU A 178 4.41 -1.66 15.98
CA LEU A 178 3.71 -2.94 16.18
C LEU A 178 4.58 -4.12 15.73
N LEU A 179 5.27 -3.99 14.60
CA LEU A 179 6.17 -5.03 14.09
C LEU A 179 7.37 -5.26 15.02
N LEU A 180 8.02 -4.20 15.47
CA LEU A 180 9.14 -4.29 16.43
C LEU A 180 8.69 -4.90 17.76
N CYS A 181 7.48 -4.57 18.25
CA CYS A 181 6.91 -5.17 19.46
C CYS A 181 6.60 -6.66 19.29
N ASN A 182 6.32 -7.11 18.07
CA ASN A 182 6.16 -8.54 17.75
C ASN A 182 7.49 -9.25 17.42
N GLY A 183 8.62 -8.58 17.58
CA GLY A 183 9.94 -9.20 17.58
C GLY A 183 10.56 -9.48 16.21
N ILE A 184 10.00 -8.97 15.12
CA ILE A 184 10.64 -9.13 13.81
C ILE A 184 11.91 -8.27 13.72
N GLU A 185 12.98 -8.86 13.22
CA GLU A 185 14.17 -8.11 12.86
C GLU A 185 13.93 -7.34 11.55
N MET A 186 14.15 -6.02 11.58
CA MET A 186 14.00 -5.14 10.41
C MET A 186 15.22 -4.26 10.21
N THR A 187 15.58 -4.06 8.95
CA THR A 187 16.60 -3.08 8.56
C THR A 187 16.05 -1.65 8.60
N ASP A 188 16.96 -0.66 8.66
CA ASP A 188 16.58 0.76 8.54
C ASP A 188 15.78 1.04 7.27
N ALA A 189 16.15 0.40 6.14
CA ALA A 189 15.47 0.55 4.87
C ALA A 189 14.01 0.07 4.94
N GLU A 190 13.76 -1.08 5.56
CA GLU A 190 12.42 -1.64 5.74
C GLU A 190 11.55 -0.78 6.66
N MET A 191 12.10 -0.37 7.80
CA MET A 191 11.39 0.52 8.74
C MET A 191 11.02 1.85 8.07
N LEU A 192 11.95 2.46 7.32
CA LEU A 192 11.70 3.72 6.62
C LEU A 192 10.74 3.54 5.44
N ALA A 193 10.80 2.42 4.72
CA ALA A 193 9.84 2.12 3.66
C ALA A 193 8.42 1.96 4.21
N ILE A 194 8.25 1.24 5.32
CA ILE A 194 6.96 1.12 6.01
C ILE A 194 6.52 2.48 6.56
N ARG A 195 7.41 3.23 7.21
CA ARG A 195 7.08 4.55 7.77
C ARG A 195 6.56 5.52 6.70
N TRP A 196 7.19 5.54 5.54
CA TRP A 196 6.94 6.53 4.49
C TRP A 196 6.12 5.99 3.32
N HIS A 197 5.51 4.80 3.42
CA HIS A 197 4.75 4.19 2.31
C HIS A 197 3.62 5.07 1.77
N MET A 198 3.01 5.92 2.62
CA MET A 198 1.98 6.87 2.20
C MET A 198 2.52 8.04 1.36
N GLY A 199 3.84 8.14 1.19
CA GLY A 199 4.46 9.22 0.44
C GLY A 199 4.08 10.60 0.96
N ALA A 200 3.72 11.51 0.05
CA ALA A 200 3.32 12.87 0.39
C ALA A 200 2.09 12.97 1.33
N TRP A 201 1.25 11.93 1.38
CA TRP A 201 0.08 11.89 2.26
C TRP A 201 0.42 11.55 3.72
N GLY A 202 1.61 11.00 3.98
CA GLY A 202 2.10 10.69 5.32
C GLY A 202 2.99 11.76 5.93
N ILE A 203 3.18 12.91 5.27
CA ILE A 203 4.08 13.99 5.68
C ILE A 203 3.29 15.15 6.24
N ASN A 204 3.75 15.71 7.37
CA ASN A 204 3.27 17.01 7.80
C ASN A 204 3.92 18.11 6.95
N MET A 205 3.19 18.64 5.98
CA MET A 205 3.68 19.68 5.07
C MET A 205 4.08 20.99 5.77
N ASN A 206 3.72 21.19 7.03
CA ASN A 206 4.14 22.32 7.84
C ASN A 206 5.39 22.02 8.70
N SER A 207 5.87 20.78 8.70
CA SER A 207 7.08 20.35 9.40
C SER A 207 8.24 20.27 8.42
N TYR A 208 9.21 21.15 8.57
CA TYR A 208 10.47 21.10 7.81
C TYR A 208 11.24 19.80 8.10
N GLU A 209 11.20 19.33 9.34
CA GLU A 209 11.85 18.09 9.77
C GLU A 209 11.26 16.89 9.02
N ASP A 210 9.93 16.72 9.00
CA ASP A 210 9.27 15.62 8.30
C ASP A 210 9.63 15.60 6.81
N GLN A 211 9.59 16.76 6.15
CA GLN A 211 9.94 16.87 4.73
C GLN A 211 11.39 16.45 4.49
N ARG A 212 12.32 16.92 5.31
CA ARG A 212 13.75 16.57 5.19
C ARG A 212 14.01 15.10 5.48
N CYS A 213 13.38 14.53 6.49
CA CYS A 213 13.50 13.12 6.81
C CYS A 213 13.00 12.25 5.66
N TYR A 214 11.82 12.56 5.12
CA TYR A 214 11.25 11.84 3.98
C TYR A 214 12.13 11.92 2.72
N ASP A 215 12.58 13.12 2.34
CA ASP A 215 13.43 13.29 1.17
C ASP A 215 14.78 12.58 1.34
N THR A 216 15.34 12.64 2.54
CA THR A 216 16.60 11.94 2.85
C THR A 216 16.40 10.42 2.82
N ALA A 217 15.29 9.91 3.38
CA ALA A 217 14.99 8.48 3.34
C ALA A 217 14.89 7.96 1.90
N LYS A 218 14.21 8.66 1.00
CA LYS A 218 14.13 8.28 -0.42
C LYS A 218 15.49 8.31 -1.13
N MET A 219 16.34 9.25 -0.74
CA MET A 219 17.67 9.42 -1.36
C MET A 219 18.63 8.32 -0.92
N LEU A 220 18.54 7.87 0.33
CA LEU A 220 19.45 6.87 0.91
C LEU A 220 18.95 5.43 0.70
N TYR A 221 17.64 5.23 0.63
CA TYR A 221 17.03 3.90 0.60
C TYR A 221 16.02 3.78 -0.57
N PRO A 222 16.42 3.23 -1.72
CA PRO A 222 15.54 3.05 -2.89
C PRO A 222 14.26 2.26 -2.56
N LEU A 223 14.29 1.36 -1.57
CA LEU A 223 13.14 0.61 -1.08
C LEU A 223 11.97 1.52 -0.70
N VAL A 224 12.23 2.70 -0.11
CA VAL A 224 11.19 3.69 0.25
C VAL A 224 10.37 4.10 -0.98
N THR A 225 11.03 4.27 -2.14
CA THR A 225 10.34 4.63 -3.39
C THR A 225 9.59 3.44 -3.98
N ILE A 226 10.17 2.24 -3.90
CA ILE A 226 9.55 1.00 -4.43
C ILE A 226 8.23 0.70 -3.71
N ILE A 227 8.14 0.91 -2.41
CA ILE A 227 6.93 0.59 -1.62
C ILE A 227 5.81 1.64 -1.81
N GLN A 228 6.09 2.81 -2.37
CA GLN A 228 5.09 3.84 -2.67
C GLN A 228 4.32 3.62 -3.98
N THR A 229 4.58 2.52 -4.68
CA THR A 229 3.93 2.15 -5.97
C THR A 229 2.57 1.36 -5.79
#